data_03552889b956de2bd4bea56e40d0d109
#
_entry.id   03552889b956de2bd4bea56e40d0d109
#
_cell.length_a   1.000
_cell.length_b   1.000
_cell.length_c   1.000
_cell.angle_alpha   90.00
_cell.angle_beta   90.00
_cell.angle_gamma   90.00
#
_symmetry.space_group_name_H-M   'P 1'
#
loop_
_entity.id
_entity.type
_entity.pdbx_description
1 polymer ?
#
loop_
_entity_poly.entity_id
_entity_poly.type
_entity_poly.pdbx_seq_one_letter_code
_entity_poly.pdbx_strand_id
1 'polypeptide(L)'
;YCEQLDVHEAMATVREALEFSALLRQPAHIPREEKLAYVDAIIDLLELHDIADILIGKPGAGLSIEQRKRVTIGVELVSKPKILIFLDEPTSGLDGQSAFNTVRFLRSLADLGQAILVTIHQPSAQLFTQFDTLLLLAKGGKMVYFGDIGENAQTMKDYFTRNGVTCPPDSNPAEFMIDVVTGRLSDRDWHEVWMESPEHAQRLSELDHMIKEAEQRPVGEPDLSEFALPLWEQIKIVTRRMNLALYRNTDYVNNKILLHVTSALFNGFSFWMIGDSVSDMQLRLFTDFNFVFVAAGVINQLQPLFIERRDIYDTREKKSRMYSWKAFVTALIVSEFPYLCVCGVLYYVCWYYTVGFSSDSNKAGATFFVMLM
;
A
#
# COMPACT_ATOMS: atom_id res chain seq x y z
N TYR A 1 -0.76 8.98 -6.53
CA TYR A 1 -1.84 9.23 -5.57
C TYR A 1 -1.53 8.54 -4.26
N CYS A 2 -1.53 9.29 -3.17
CA CYS A 2 -1.30 8.82 -1.82
C CYS A 2 -2.65 8.77 -1.08
N GLU A 3 -3.13 7.57 -0.78
CA GLU A 3 -4.41 7.38 -0.12
C GLU A 3 -4.37 7.74 1.37
N GLN A 4 -5.54 8.02 1.95
CA GLN A 4 -5.68 8.31 3.37
C GLN A 4 -5.24 7.13 4.25
N LEU A 5 -5.50 5.89 3.81
CA LEU A 5 -5.14 4.67 4.55
C LEU A 5 -3.70 4.23 4.26
N ASP A 6 -2.92 4.07 5.33
CA ASP A 6 -1.52 3.64 5.26
C ASP A 6 -1.41 2.10 5.24
N VAL A 7 -1.71 1.51 4.08
CA VAL A 7 -1.70 0.06 3.87
C VAL A 7 -0.33 -0.40 3.38
N HIS A 8 0.33 -1.26 4.17
CA HIS A 8 1.66 -1.80 3.85
C HIS A 8 1.76 -3.29 4.21
N GLU A 9 2.70 -3.99 3.55
CA GLU A 9 3.09 -5.34 3.97
C GLU A 9 3.78 -5.27 5.34
N ALA A 10 3.16 -5.88 6.35
CA ALA A 10 3.62 -5.80 7.74
C ALA A 10 5.01 -6.41 7.96
N MET A 11 5.35 -7.45 7.20
CA MET A 11 6.62 -8.17 7.29
C MET A 11 7.74 -7.59 6.40
N ALA A 12 7.48 -6.48 5.72
CA ALA A 12 8.49 -5.73 4.98
C ALA A 12 9.16 -4.69 5.88
N THR A 13 10.44 -4.40 5.65
CA THR A 13 11.10 -3.21 6.23
C THR A 13 10.71 -1.97 5.45
N VAL A 14 10.96 -0.79 6.03
CA VAL A 14 10.71 0.49 5.34
C VAL A 14 11.48 0.54 4.01
N ARG A 15 12.77 0.21 4.02
CA ARG A 15 13.62 0.14 2.83
C ARG A 15 13.05 -0.78 1.77
N GLU A 16 12.66 -2.00 2.14
CA GLU A 16 12.10 -2.99 1.22
C GLU A 16 10.79 -2.53 0.58
N ALA A 17 9.94 -1.81 1.32
CA ALA A 17 8.70 -1.26 0.77
C ALA A 17 8.97 -0.17 -0.29
N LEU A 18 9.96 0.69 -0.04
CA LEU A 18 10.41 1.73 -0.98
C LEU A 18 11.08 1.11 -2.21
N GLU A 19 12.00 0.16 -2.01
CA GLU A 19 12.67 -0.57 -3.10
C GLU A 19 11.66 -1.30 -3.98
N PHE A 20 10.67 -1.97 -3.38
CA PHE A 20 9.63 -2.67 -4.10
C PHE A 20 8.85 -1.75 -5.05
N SER A 21 8.45 -0.57 -4.56
CA SER A 21 7.78 0.42 -5.40
C SER A 21 8.69 0.98 -6.50
N ALA A 22 9.93 1.34 -6.16
CA ALA A 22 10.89 1.86 -7.13
C ALA A 22 11.19 0.86 -8.25
N LEU A 23 11.41 -0.40 -7.88
CA LEU A 23 11.72 -1.46 -8.85
C LEU A 23 10.58 -1.72 -9.82
N LEU A 24 9.33 -1.70 -9.34
CA LEU A 24 8.16 -2.02 -10.17
C LEU A 24 7.63 -0.85 -10.98
N ARG A 25 7.78 0.40 -10.49
CA ARG A 25 7.12 1.58 -11.09
C ARG A 25 8.06 2.48 -11.89
N GLN A 26 9.36 2.46 -11.61
CA GLN A 26 10.30 3.21 -12.44
C GLN A 26 10.55 2.49 -13.76
N PRO A 27 10.78 3.24 -14.87
CA PRO A 27 10.97 2.67 -16.20
C PRO A 27 12.04 1.57 -16.26
N ALA A 28 11.84 0.58 -17.14
CA ALA A 28 12.72 -0.59 -17.27
C ALA A 28 14.14 -0.22 -17.72
N HIS A 29 14.32 0.87 -18.47
CA HIS A 29 15.64 1.30 -18.97
C HIS A 29 16.56 1.87 -17.88
N ILE A 30 16.01 2.23 -16.69
CA ILE A 30 16.80 2.73 -15.57
C ILE A 30 17.49 1.54 -14.87
N PRO A 31 18.83 1.56 -14.72
CA PRO A 31 19.57 0.51 -14.01
C PRO A 31 19.08 0.31 -12.58
N ARG A 32 19.13 -0.93 -12.11
CA ARG A 32 18.69 -1.25 -10.74
C ARG A 32 19.45 -0.45 -9.68
N GLU A 33 20.75 -0.27 -9.87
CA GLU A 33 21.60 0.46 -8.92
C GLU A 33 21.17 1.93 -8.78
N GLU A 34 20.82 2.58 -9.89
CA GLU A 34 20.29 3.95 -9.87
C GLU A 34 18.94 4.04 -9.16
N LYS A 35 18.06 3.04 -9.39
CA LYS A 35 16.77 2.96 -8.66
C LYS A 35 16.98 2.86 -7.15
N LEU A 36 17.93 2.04 -6.71
CA LEU A 36 18.23 1.85 -5.29
C LEU A 36 18.91 3.09 -4.68
N ALA A 37 19.85 3.70 -5.38
CA ALA A 37 20.47 4.97 -4.94
C ALA A 37 19.43 6.08 -4.76
N TYR A 38 18.41 6.11 -5.65
CA TYR A 38 17.30 7.05 -5.48
C TYR A 38 16.42 6.73 -4.26
N VAL A 39 16.23 5.45 -3.93
CA VAL A 39 15.53 5.03 -2.69
C VAL A 39 16.29 5.54 -1.46
N ASP A 40 17.62 5.43 -1.44
CA ASP A 40 18.43 5.95 -0.33
C ASP A 40 18.26 7.47 -0.18
N ALA A 41 18.28 8.22 -1.28
CA ALA A 41 18.04 9.67 -1.25
C ALA A 41 16.64 10.02 -0.72
N ILE A 42 15.62 9.21 -1.03
CA ILE A 42 14.26 9.43 -0.49
C ILE A 42 14.17 9.05 1.00
N ILE A 43 14.88 8.01 1.45
CA ILE A 43 14.97 7.65 2.87
C ILE A 43 15.58 8.79 3.67
N ASP A 44 16.67 9.39 3.19
CA ASP A 44 17.32 10.53 3.82
C ASP A 44 16.42 11.76 3.81
N LEU A 45 15.78 12.05 2.69
CA LEU A 45 14.86 13.18 2.53
C LEU A 45 13.65 13.11 3.48
N LEU A 46 13.14 11.90 3.73
CA LEU A 46 12.01 11.63 4.62
C LEU A 46 12.41 11.47 6.09
N GLU A 47 13.68 11.61 6.41
CA GLU A 47 14.21 11.36 7.76
C GLU A 47 13.84 9.95 8.28
N LEU A 48 13.91 8.93 7.40
CA LEU A 48 13.59 7.55 7.74
C LEU A 48 14.81 6.67 7.96
N HIS A 49 16.02 7.25 7.99
CA HIS A 49 17.28 6.53 8.07
C HIS A 49 17.33 5.57 9.27
N ASP A 50 16.96 6.04 10.46
CA ASP A 50 17.02 5.26 11.70
C ASP A 50 16.05 4.08 11.74
N ILE A 51 15.02 4.12 10.92
CA ILE A 51 13.98 3.07 10.85
C ILE A 51 13.97 2.33 9.51
N ALA A 52 14.92 2.58 8.64
CA ALA A 52 14.94 2.02 7.29
C ALA A 52 14.89 0.48 7.29
N ASP A 53 15.56 -0.17 8.22
CA ASP A 53 15.63 -1.62 8.34
C ASP A 53 14.66 -2.22 9.38
N ILE A 54 13.80 -1.37 9.97
CA ILE A 54 12.75 -1.82 10.90
C ILE A 54 11.54 -2.31 10.10
N LEU A 55 10.89 -3.38 10.59
CA LEU A 55 9.64 -3.88 10.02
C LEU A 55 8.53 -2.84 10.18
N ILE A 56 7.74 -2.65 9.14
CA ILE A 56 6.60 -1.73 9.17
C ILE A 56 5.58 -2.15 10.23
N GLY A 57 5.36 -3.47 10.38
CA GLY A 57 4.44 -4.03 11.36
C GLY A 57 2.96 -3.75 11.06
N LYS A 58 2.09 -4.23 11.94
CA LYS A 58 0.64 -3.93 11.90
C LYS A 58 0.33 -2.62 12.62
N PRO A 59 -0.79 -1.95 12.34
CA PRO A 59 -1.24 -0.80 13.10
C PRO A 59 -1.28 -1.10 14.61
N GLY A 60 -0.62 -0.28 15.41
CA GLY A 60 -0.48 -0.48 16.87
C GLY A 60 0.66 -1.41 17.30
N ALA A 61 1.33 -2.11 16.37
CA ALA A 61 2.49 -2.96 16.64
C ALA A 61 3.52 -2.82 15.52
N GLY A 62 4.39 -1.82 15.61
CA GLY A 62 5.39 -1.48 14.59
C GLY A 62 5.66 0.02 14.55
N LEU A 63 5.70 0.58 13.35
CA LEU A 63 5.92 2.00 13.15
C LEU A 63 4.80 2.85 13.76
N SER A 64 5.13 4.06 14.24
CA SER A 64 4.16 5.06 14.64
C SER A 64 3.29 5.51 13.45
N ILE A 65 2.15 6.16 13.72
CA ILE A 65 1.26 6.65 12.67
C ILE A 65 1.99 7.65 11.77
N GLU A 66 2.77 8.57 12.35
CA GLU A 66 3.59 9.54 11.61
C GLU A 66 4.63 8.86 10.71
N GLN A 67 5.40 7.93 11.27
CA GLN A 67 6.41 7.18 10.51
C GLN A 67 5.78 6.41 9.35
N ARG A 68 4.63 5.76 9.60
CA ARG A 68 3.87 5.03 8.59
C ARG A 68 3.38 5.95 7.47
N LYS A 69 2.91 7.16 7.81
CA LYS A 69 2.49 8.17 6.84
C LYS A 69 3.67 8.62 5.97
N ARG A 70 4.85 8.86 6.56
CA ARG A 70 6.07 9.18 5.81
C ARG A 70 6.46 8.05 4.86
N VAL A 71 6.34 6.79 5.28
CA VAL A 71 6.58 5.62 4.40
C VAL A 71 5.60 5.60 3.24
N THR A 72 4.31 5.88 3.47
CA THR A 72 3.30 5.95 2.42
C THR A 72 3.64 7.01 1.38
N ILE A 73 4.03 8.20 1.82
CA ILE A 73 4.49 9.27 0.92
C ILE A 73 5.76 8.82 0.17
N GLY A 74 6.71 8.21 0.87
CA GLY A 74 7.96 7.71 0.29
C GLY A 74 7.75 6.71 -0.83
N VAL A 75 6.82 5.78 -0.65
CA VAL A 75 6.47 4.77 -1.66
C VAL A 75 5.93 5.40 -2.95
N GLU A 76 5.23 6.52 -2.85
CA GLU A 76 4.78 7.26 -4.03
C GLU A 76 5.92 8.09 -4.65
N LEU A 77 6.77 8.70 -3.83
CA LEU A 77 7.91 9.49 -4.30
C LEU A 77 8.96 8.66 -5.05
N VAL A 78 9.26 7.45 -4.57
CA VAL A 78 10.28 6.60 -5.23
C VAL A 78 9.87 6.15 -6.64
N SER A 79 8.61 6.32 -7.01
CA SER A 79 8.17 6.10 -8.40
C SER A 79 8.59 7.21 -9.37
N LYS A 80 9.24 8.29 -8.88
CA LYS A 80 9.62 9.49 -9.65
C LYS A 80 8.42 10.10 -10.40
N PRO A 81 7.37 10.56 -9.70
CA PRO A 81 6.21 11.18 -10.36
C PRO A 81 6.64 12.43 -11.10
N LYS A 82 6.34 12.51 -12.40
CA LYS A 82 6.83 13.59 -13.27
C LYS A 82 6.00 14.87 -13.19
N ILE A 83 4.73 14.77 -12.83
CA ILE A 83 3.79 15.87 -12.98
C ILE A 83 3.28 16.34 -11.61
N LEU A 84 2.61 15.47 -10.87
CA LEU A 84 1.84 15.86 -9.70
C LEU A 84 1.77 14.73 -8.68
N ILE A 85 1.84 15.08 -7.40
CA ILE A 85 1.56 14.20 -6.28
C ILE A 85 0.23 14.61 -5.66
N PHE A 86 -0.71 13.68 -5.60
CA PHE A 86 -1.95 13.84 -4.84
C PHE A 86 -1.80 13.17 -3.47
N LEU A 87 -2.15 13.92 -2.43
CA LEU A 87 -2.18 13.40 -1.06
C LEU A 87 -3.59 13.63 -0.47
N ASP A 88 -4.21 12.56 -0.03
CA ASP A 88 -5.52 12.61 0.57
C ASP A 88 -5.41 12.58 2.09
N GLU A 89 -5.71 13.70 2.72
CA GLU A 89 -5.65 13.94 4.18
C GLU A 89 -4.35 13.43 4.85
N PRO A 90 -3.15 13.85 4.42
CA PRO A 90 -1.89 13.34 4.95
C PRO A 90 -1.65 13.69 6.42
N THR A 91 -2.43 14.59 6.99
CA THR A 91 -2.36 15.01 8.40
C THR A 91 -3.42 14.35 9.28
N SER A 92 -4.31 13.55 8.72
CA SER A 92 -5.37 12.88 9.47
C SER A 92 -4.78 11.86 10.47
N GLY A 93 -5.27 11.92 11.72
CA GLY A 93 -4.81 11.04 12.80
C GLY A 93 -3.45 11.41 13.39
N LEU A 94 -2.81 12.50 12.97
CA LEU A 94 -1.58 13.02 13.53
C LEU A 94 -1.87 14.08 14.60
N ASP A 95 -0.99 14.18 15.59
CA ASP A 95 -0.97 15.32 16.48
C ASP A 95 -0.48 16.60 15.76
N GLY A 96 -0.65 17.77 16.39
CA GLY A 96 -0.33 19.06 15.77
C GLY A 96 1.13 19.20 15.35
N GLN A 97 2.08 18.64 16.11
CA GLN A 97 3.52 18.70 15.80
C GLN A 97 3.87 17.77 14.64
N SER A 98 3.37 16.55 14.66
CA SER A 98 3.57 15.57 13.59
C SER A 98 2.94 16.02 12.27
N ALA A 99 1.73 16.62 12.33
CA ALA A 99 1.08 17.24 11.17
C ALA A 99 1.93 18.38 10.59
N PHE A 100 2.47 19.26 11.44
CA PHE A 100 3.35 20.33 11.02
C PHE A 100 4.63 19.82 10.36
N ASN A 101 5.28 18.83 10.94
CA ASN A 101 6.48 18.21 10.38
C ASN A 101 6.20 17.59 9.00
N THR A 102 5.05 16.91 8.85
CA THR A 102 4.63 16.33 7.57
C THR A 102 4.43 17.42 6.50
N VAL A 103 3.74 18.50 6.82
CA VAL A 103 3.49 19.58 5.87
C VAL A 103 4.79 20.34 5.53
N ARG A 104 5.65 20.60 6.52
CA ARG A 104 6.97 21.21 6.29
C ARG A 104 7.81 20.37 5.33
N PHE A 105 7.77 19.06 5.48
CA PHE A 105 8.40 18.14 4.54
C PHE A 105 7.82 18.26 3.13
N LEU A 106 6.48 18.27 2.98
CA LEU A 106 5.82 18.48 1.69
C LEU A 106 6.21 19.84 1.08
N ARG A 107 6.36 20.86 1.90
CA ARG A 107 6.85 22.17 1.46
C ARG A 107 8.24 22.08 0.86
N SER A 108 9.16 21.38 1.53
CA SER A 108 10.52 21.17 1.02
C SER A 108 10.52 20.46 -0.35
N LEU A 109 9.62 19.50 -0.56
CA LEU A 109 9.45 18.85 -1.86
C LEU A 109 8.91 19.81 -2.95
N ALA A 110 7.97 20.66 -2.58
CA ALA A 110 7.43 21.66 -3.50
C ALA A 110 8.52 22.69 -3.90
N ASP A 111 9.36 23.10 -2.97
CA ASP A 111 10.50 23.99 -3.22
C ASP A 111 11.54 23.36 -4.16
N LEU A 112 11.63 22.04 -4.19
CA LEU A 112 12.45 21.29 -5.16
C LEU A 112 11.78 21.15 -6.55
N GLY A 113 10.60 21.76 -6.75
CA GLY A 113 9.89 21.79 -8.02
C GLY A 113 8.85 20.71 -8.21
N GLN A 114 8.51 19.94 -7.16
CA GLN A 114 7.43 18.96 -7.24
C GLN A 114 6.07 19.63 -7.06
N ALA A 115 5.18 19.51 -8.03
CA ALA A 115 3.79 19.93 -7.86
C ALA A 115 3.05 18.98 -6.90
N ILE A 116 2.38 19.54 -5.90
CA ILE A 116 1.69 18.78 -4.85
C ILE A 116 0.28 19.32 -4.67
N LEU A 117 -0.72 18.45 -4.72
CA LEU A 117 -2.09 18.75 -4.36
C LEU A 117 -2.48 17.96 -3.11
N VAL A 118 -2.93 18.67 -2.08
CA VAL A 118 -3.24 18.09 -0.77
C VAL A 118 -4.67 18.41 -0.37
N THR A 119 -5.44 17.39 0.04
CA THR A 119 -6.70 17.63 0.75
C THR A 119 -6.42 17.69 2.26
N ILE A 120 -6.94 18.67 2.94
CA ILE A 120 -6.75 18.82 4.38
C ILE A 120 -8.09 19.17 5.04
N HIS A 121 -8.39 18.49 6.13
CA HIS A 121 -9.53 18.77 6.97
C HIS A 121 -9.11 19.64 8.17
N GLN A 122 -9.70 20.84 8.31
CA GLN A 122 -9.52 21.77 9.43
C GLN A 122 -8.03 22.01 9.82
N PRO A 123 -7.21 22.58 8.94
CA PRO A 123 -5.82 22.86 9.27
C PRO A 123 -5.72 23.94 10.36
N SER A 124 -4.71 23.84 11.24
CA SER A 124 -4.36 24.94 12.14
C SER A 124 -3.88 26.16 11.34
N ALA A 125 -3.96 27.34 11.93
CA ALA A 125 -3.51 28.58 11.27
C ALA A 125 -2.05 28.47 10.79
N GLN A 126 -1.18 27.84 11.59
CA GLN A 126 0.22 27.62 11.26
C GLN A 126 0.43 26.68 10.08
N LEU A 127 -0.39 25.63 9.95
CA LEU A 127 -0.35 24.73 8.80
C LEU A 127 -0.88 25.42 7.55
N PHE A 128 -1.95 26.20 7.68
CA PHE A 128 -2.59 26.86 6.55
C PHE A 128 -1.64 27.81 5.81
N THR A 129 -0.75 28.49 6.52
CA THR A 129 0.23 29.40 5.92
C THR A 129 1.37 28.73 5.16
N GLN A 130 1.47 27.40 5.20
CA GLN A 130 2.51 26.65 4.46
C GLN A 130 2.14 26.42 2.99
N PHE A 131 0.89 26.65 2.60
CA PHE A 131 0.40 26.41 1.24
C PHE A 131 0.40 27.70 0.40
N ASP A 132 0.64 27.55 -0.91
CA ASP A 132 0.67 28.65 -1.86
C ASP A 132 -0.73 29.01 -2.35
N THR A 133 -1.50 27.98 -2.74
CA THR A 133 -2.80 28.14 -3.42
C THR A 133 -3.87 27.35 -2.71
N LEU A 134 -5.06 27.93 -2.61
CA LEU A 134 -6.24 27.32 -2.02
C LEU A 134 -7.31 27.07 -3.09
N LEU A 135 -7.85 25.86 -3.09
CA LEU A 135 -9.13 25.54 -3.72
C LEU A 135 -10.17 25.29 -2.62
N LEU A 136 -11.14 26.18 -2.47
CA LEU A 136 -12.21 26.08 -1.50
C LEU A 136 -13.51 25.66 -2.18
N LEU A 137 -14.10 24.57 -1.69
CA LEU A 137 -15.33 24.01 -2.20
C LEU A 137 -16.46 24.11 -1.15
N ALA A 138 -17.65 24.50 -1.60
CA ALA A 138 -18.87 24.41 -0.84
C ALA A 138 -19.58 23.07 -1.04
N LYS A 139 -20.69 22.87 -0.30
CA LYS A 139 -21.56 21.69 -0.42
C LYS A 139 -21.99 21.48 -1.88
N GLY A 140 -21.84 20.24 -2.37
CA GLY A 140 -22.13 19.89 -3.75
C GLY A 140 -20.96 20.11 -4.72
N GLY A 141 -19.75 20.40 -4.21
CA GLY A 141 -18.56 20.58 -5.03
C GLY A 141 -18.49 21.93 -5.76
N LYS A 142 -19.30 22.88 -5.32
CA LYS A 142 -19.33 24.25 -5.90
C LYS A 142 -18.07 25.01 -5.49
N MET A 143 -17.32 25.54 -6.45
CA MET A 143 -16.14 26.36 -6.19
C MET A 143 -16.53 27.71 -5.61
N VAL A 144 -15.84 28.12 -4.54
CA VAL A 144 -16.05 29.38 -3.84
C VAL A 144 -14.84 30.30 -3.91
N TYR A 145 -13.66 29.70 -4.00
CA TYR A 145 -12.41 30.41 -4.17
C TYR A 145 -11.38 29.51 -4.80
N PHE A 146 -10.60 30.03 -5.71
CA PHE A 146 -9.41 29.40 -6.26
C PHE A 146 -8.34 30.46 -6.52
N GLY A 147 -7.31 30.47 -5.70
CA GLY A 147 -6.28 31.48 -5.81
C GLY A 147 -5.23 31.40 -4.72
N ASP A 148 -4.29 32.33 -4.76
CA ASP A 148 -3.19 32.41 -3.82
C ASP A 148 -3.70 32.71 -2.42
N ILE A 149 -3.11 32.04 -1.43
CA ILE A 149 -3.41 32.29 -0.02
C ILE A 149 -2.78 33.64 0.41
N GLY A 150 -1.59 33.92 -0.09
CA GLY A 150 -0.82 35.10 0.24
C GLY A 150 -0.14 35.01 1.62
N GLU A 151 0.75 35.96 1.89
CA GLU A 151 1.42 36.01 3.18
C GLU A 151 0.42 36.16 4.32
N ASN A 152 0.52 35.33 5.35
CA ASN A 152 -0.43 35.29 6.48
C ASN A 152 -1.91 35.17 6.05
N ALA A 153 -2.18 34.55 4.92
CA ALA A 153 -3.50 34.39 4.32
C ALA A 153 -4.18 35.72 3.92
N GLN A 154 -3.38 36.78 3.69
CA GLN A 154 -3.93 38.11 3.46
C GLN A 154 -4.71 38.19 2.14
N THR A 155 -4.21 37.63 1.06
CA THR A 155 -4.88 37.65 -0.26
C THR A 155 -6.29 37.03 -0.19
N MET A 156 -6.39 35.89 0.49
CA MET A 156 -7.65 35.22 0.72
C MET A 156 -8.59 36.04 1.64
N LYS A 157 -8.07 36.60 2.75
CA LYS A 157 -8.84 37.47 3.66
C LYS A 157 -9.39 38.72 2.95
N ASP A 158 -8.61 39.34 2.08
CA ASP A 158 -8.98 40.51 1.30
C ASP A 158 -10.14 40.21 0.32
N TYR A 159 -10.16 39.01 -0.27
CA TYR A 159 -11.29 38.56 -1.08
C TYR A 159 -12.60 38.54 -0.30
N PHE A 160 -12.60 37.92 0.89
CA PHE A 160 -13.81 37.88 1.74
C PHE A 160 -14.18 39.26 2.28
N THR A 161 -13.21 40.09 2.67
CA THR A 161 -13.44 41.44 3.19
C THR A 161 -14.08 42.34 2.14
N ARG A 162 -13.62 42.31 0.89
CA ARG A 162 -14.25 43.06 -0.22
C ARG A 162 -15.67 42.62 -0.50
N ASN A 163 -16.01 41.39 -0.21
CA ASN A 163 -17.34 40.84 -0.38
C ASN A 163 -18.19 40.96 0.93
N GLY A 164 -17.75 41.75 1.91
CA GLY A 164 -18.53 42.16 3.08
C GLY A 164 -18.39 41.28 4.30
N VAL A 165 -17.43 40.35 4.35
CA VAL A 165 -17.17 39.54 5.55
C VAL A 165 -15.69 39.63 5.94
N THR A 166 -15.43 40.23 7.10
CA THR A 166 -14.07 40.48 7.59
C THR A 166 -13.63 39.39 8.58
N CYS A 167 -12.44 38.84 8.39
CA CYS A 167 -11.84 37.85 9.28
C CYS A 167 -11.36 38.56 10.57
N PRO A 168 -11.80 38.12 11.77
CA PRO A 168 -11.27 38.63 13.02
C PRO A 168 -9.76 38.37 13.15
N PRO A 169 -8.99 39.29 13.74
CA PRO A 169 -7.53 39.18 13.80
C PRO A 169 -7.03 37.93 14.54
N ASP A 170 -7.76 37.49 15.55
CA ASP A 170 -7.40 36.37 16.42
C ASP A 170 -8.00 35.02 15.96
N SER A 171 -8.72 34.98 14.84
CA SER A 171 -9.36 33.77 14.35
C SER A 171 -8.46 32.99 13.40
N ASN A 172 -8.61 31.63 13.40
CA ASN A 172 -7.96 30.79 12.42
C ASN A 172 -8.52 31.07 11.01
N PRO A 173 -7.70 31.52 10.03
CA PRO A 173 -8.20 31.83 8.68
C PRO A 173 -8.92 30.66 8.01
N ALA A 174 -8.48 29.42 8.28
CA ALA A 174 -9.09 28.22 7.71
C ALA A 174 -10.49 27.96 8.29
N GLU A 175 -10.69 28.14 9.59
CA GLU A 175 -11.99 28.01 10.23
C GLU A 175 -12.93 29.14 9.79
N PHE A 176 -12.42 30.35 9.75
CA PHE A 176 -13.18 31.50 9.27
C PHE A 176 -13.78 31.27 7.87
N MET A 177 -12.98 30.85 6.90
CA MET A 177 -13.50 30.62 5.55
C MET A 177 -14.56 29.51 5.49
N ILE A 178 -14.40 28.46 6.30
CA ILE A 178 -15.39 27.37 6.39
C ILE A 178 -16.70 27.90 6.99
N ASP A 179 -16.63 28.71 8.04
CA ASP A 179 -17.82 29.31 8.68
C ASP A 179 -18.56 30.31 7.76
N VAL A 180 -17.82 31.03 6.92
CA VAL A 180 -18.40 31.88 5.88
C VAL A 180 -19.16 31.04 4.85
N VAL A 181 -18.52 29.99 4.33
CA VAL A 181 -19.08 29.16 3.24
C VAL A 181 -20.21 28.26 3.72
N THR A 182 -20.21 27.84 5.00
CA THR A 182 -21.25 27.00 5.59
C THR A 182 -22.50 27.81 6.01
N GLY A 183 -22.51 29.13 5.84
CA GLY A 183 -23.64 30.00 6.18
C GLY A 183 -23.71 30.42 7.65
N ARG A 184 -22.65 30.20 8.45
CA ARG A 184 -22.60 30.63 9.86
C ARG A 184 -22.34 32.13 10.02
N LEU A 185 -21.55 32.70 9.12
CA LEU A 185 -21.19 34.11 9.12
C LEU A 185 -21.84 34.93 7.99
N SER A 186 -22.40 34.26 6.97
CA SER A 186 -23.00 34.91 5.82
C SER A 186 -24.00 33.98 5.11
N ASP A 187 -25.21 34.49 4.78
CA ASP A 187 -26.23 33.74 4.04
C ASP A 187 -26.12 33.86 2.50
N ARG A 188 -24.98 34.37 1.99
CA ARG A 188 -24.78 34.56 0.55
C ARG A 188 -24.45 33.24 -0.14
N ASP A 189 -24.85 33.07 -1.41
CA ASP A 189 -24.31 32.01 -2.27
C ASP A 189 -22.89 32.44 -2.73
N TRP A 190 -21.88 31.93 -2.04
CA TRP A 190 -20.49 32.24 -2.32
C TRP A 190 -20.00 31.68 -3.64
N HIS A 191 -20.71 30.72 -4.22
CA HIS A 191 -20.40 30.25 -5.57
C HIS A 191 -20.75 31.33 -6.63
N GLU A 192 -21.91 31.96 -6.52
CA GLU A 192 -22.28 33.06 -7.40
C GLU A 192 -21.32 34.24 -7.26
N VAL A 193 -20.99 34.62 -6.00
CA VAL A 193 -19.96 35.64 -5.72
C VAL A 193 -18.64 35.35 -6.40
N TRP A 194 -18.19 34.09 -6.36
CA TRP A 194 -16.95 33.67 -7.02
C TRP A 194 -17.05 33.78 -8.54
N MET A 195 -18.13 33.29 -9.14
CA MET A 195 -18.34 33.31 -10.59
C MET A 195 -18.34 34.72 -11.18
N GLU A 196 -18.79 35.72 -10.41
CA GLU A 196 -18.81 37.13 -10.82
C GLU A 196 -17.52 37.89 -10.44
N SER A 197 -16.59 37.25 -9.73
CA SER A 197 -15.39 37.91 -9.21
C SER A 197 -14.34 38.17 -10.28
N PRO A 198 -13.57 39.26 -10.18
CA PRO A 198 -12.46 39.54 -11.09
C PRO A 198 -11.34 38.49 -10.97
N GLU A 199 -11.18 37.86 -9.80
CA GLU A 199 -10.22 36.77 -9.57
C GLU A 199 -10.56 35.54 -10.42
N HIS A 200 -11.84 35.18 -10.51
CA HIS A 200 -12.29 34.10 -11.38
C HIS A 200 -11.96 34.38 -12.85
N ALA A 201 -12.27 35.58 -13.35
CA ALA A 201 -11.96 35.99 -14.71
C ALA A 201 -10.44 35.95 -15.00
N GLN A 202 -9.64 36.41 -14.04
CA GLN A 202 -8.17 36.35 -14.14
C GLN A 202 -7.67 34.90 -14.22
N ARG A 203 -8.14 34.01 -13.34
CA ARG A 203 -7.75 32.58 -13.37
C ARG A 203 -8.14 31.88 -14.65
N LEU A 204 -9.30 32.19 -15.24
CA LEU A 204 -9.68 31.66 -16.55
C LEU A 204 -8.72 32.12 -17.65
N SER A 205 -8.33 33.41 -17.64
CA SER A 205 -7.36 33.94 -18.60
C SER A 205 -5.99 33.31 -18.47
N GLU A 206 -5.51 33.08 -17.22
CA GLU A 206 -4.26 32.37 -16.94
C GLU A 206 -4.31 30.92 -17.44
N LEU A 207 -5.43 30.22 -17.22
CA LEU A 207 -5.65 28.87 -17.71
C LEU A 207 -5.61 28.80 -19.24
N ASP A 208 -6.29 29.71 -19.92
CA ASP A 208 -6.28 29.80 -21.40
C ASP A 208 -4.87 30.05 -21.95
N HIS A 209 -4.07 30.85 -21.24
CA HIS A 209 -2.68 31.08 -21.61
C HIS A 209 -1.84 29.81 -21.46
N MET A 210 -1.98 29.11 -20.31
CA MET A 210 -1.27 27.83 -20.04
C MET A 210 -1.64 26.74 -21.07
N ILE A 211 -2.93 26.66 -21.47
CA ILE A 211 -3.38 25.71 -22.49
C ILE A 211 -2.70 26.01 -23.84
N LYS A 212 -2.68 27.28 -24.27
CA LYS A 212 -2.02 27.70 -25.52
C LYS A 212 -0.51 27.41 -25.49
N GLU A 213 0.15 27.64 -24.37
CA GLU A 213 1.57 27.27 -24.20
C GLU A 213 1.78 25.76 -24.27
N ALA A 214 0.90 24.97 -23.64
CA ALA A 214 0.99 23.52 -23.64
C ALA A 214 0.79 22.93 -25.04
N GLU A 215 -0.09 23.52 -25.88
CA GLU A 215 -0.30 23.13 -27.28
C GLU A 215 0.94 23.33 -28.14
N GLN A 216 1.80 24.30 -27.81
CA GLN A 216 3.05 24.59 -28.53
C GLN A 216 4.21 23.66 -28.12
N ARG A 217 4.07 22.92 -27.02
CA ARG A 217 5.13 21.99 -26.56
C ARG A 217 5.08 20.71 -27.39
N PRO A 218 6.26 20.15 -27.78
CA PRO A 218 6.28 18.88 -28.50
C PRO A 218 5.67 17.79 -27.60
N VAL A 219 4.66 17.12 -28.12
CA VAL A 219 4.04 15.97 -27.44
C VAL A 219 5.04 14.82 -27.54
N GLY A 220 5.58 14.37 -26.39
CA GLY A 220 6.38 13.17 -26.33
C GLY A 220 5.55 11.94 -26.74
N GLU A 221 6.21 10.89 -27.21
CA GLU A 221 5.53 9.64 -27.50
C GLU A 221 4.81 9.14 -26.24
N PRO A 222 3.50 8.84 -26.33
CA PRO A 222 2.77 8.35 -25.17
C PRO A 222 3.30 6.98 -24.77
N ASP A 223 3.65 6.81 -23.50
CA ASP A 223 3.93 5.48 -22.94
C ASP A 223 2.62 4.70 -22.84
N LEU A 224 2.41 3.79 -23.78
CA LEU A 224 1.19 2.96 -23.87
C LEU A 224 1.25 1.72 -22.97
N SER A 225 2.36 1.49 -22.27
CA SER A 225 2.50 0.34 -21.39
C SER A 225 1.69 0.54 -20.10
N GLU A 226 0.86 -0.44 -19.74
CA GLU A 226 0.10 -0.41 -18.49
C GLU A 226 1.03 -0.50 -17.26
N PHE A 227 2.15 -1.22 -17.39
CA PHE A 227 3.13 -1.48 -16.33
C PHE A 227 4.54 -1.14 -16.81
N ALA A 228 5.36 -0.60 -15.92
CA ALA A 228 6.73 -0.22 -16.24
C ALA A 228 7.66 -1.42 -16.57
N LEU A 229 7.32 -2.62 -16.09
CA LEU A 229 8.10 -3.83 -16.28
C LEU A 229 7.32 -4.93 -17.02
N PRO A 230 8.01 -5.82 -17.77
CA PRO A 230 7.39 -7.02 -18.33
C PRO A 230 6.93 -7.98 -17.24
N LEU A 231 5.91 -8.81 -17.54
CA LEU A 231 5.26 -9.71 -16.58
C LEU A 231 6.25 -10.61 -15.82
N TRP A 232 7.26 -11.13 -16.49
CA TRP A 232 8.24 -12.03 -15.86
C TRP A 232 9.06 -11.36 -14.75
N GLU A 233 9.47 -10.12 -14.98
CA GLU A 233 10.20 -9.35 -13.96
C GLU A 233 9.29 -8.97 -12.78
N GLN A 234 8.01 -8.64 -13.06
CA GLN A 234 7.02 -8.44 -12.01
C GLN A 234 6.89 -9.68 -11.13
N ILE A 235 6.74 -10.89 -11.74
CA ILE A 235 6.63 -12.16 -11.01
C ILE A 235 7.84 -12.37 -10.10
N LYS A 236 9.06 -12.16 -10.58
CA LYS A 236 10.28 -12.33 -9.77
C LYS A 236 10.29 -11.41 -8.54
N ILE A 237 10.01 -10.14 -8.74
CA ILE A 237 10.05 -9.14 -7.66
C ILE A 237 8.96 -9.43 -6.63
N VAL A 238 7.73 -9.71 -7.08
CA VAL A 238 6.59 -10.00 -6.19
C VAL A 238 6.81 -11.31 -5.43
N THR A 239 7.29 -12.37 -6.11
CA THR A 239 7.61 -13.66 -5.47
C THR A 239 8.70 -13.50 -4.40
N ARG A 240 9.74 -12.71 -4.68
CA ARG A 240 10.80 -12.44 -3.70
C ARG A 240 10.23 -11.78 -2.44
N ARG A 241 9.37 -10.75 -2.58
CA ARG A 241 8.72 -10.09 -1.44
C ARG A 241 7.85 -11.08 -0.64
N MET A 242 7.03 -11.87 -1.35
CA MET A 242 6.15 -12.84 -0.69
C MET A 242 6.93 -13.94 0.05
N ASN A 243 8.00 -14.45 -0.53
CA ASN A 243 8.88 -15.43 0.13
C ASN A 243 9.52 -14.85 1.39
N LEU A 244 9.99 -13.61 1.32
CA LEU A 244 10.61 -12.95 2.47
C LEU A 244 9.58 -12.70 3.59
N ALA A 245 8.37 -12.27 3.23
CA ALA A 245 7.28 -12.10 4.19
C ALA A 245 6.87 -13.42 4.85
N LEU A 246 6.80 -14.52 4.10
CA LEU A 246 6.54 -15.85 4.65
C LEU A 246 7.66 -16.32 5.57
N TYR A 247 8.92 -16.15 5.17
CA TYR A 247 10.07 -16.54 5.99
C TYR A 247 10.09 -15.82 7.34
N ARG A 248 9.72 -14.54 7.36
CA ARG A 248 9.63 -13.75 8.60
C ARG A 248 8.39 -14.02 9.42
N ASN A 249 7.34 -14.57 8.82
CA ASN A 249 6.12 -14.97 9.53
C ASN A 249 6.31 -16.37 10.16
N THR A 250 7.13 -16.42 11.21
CA THR A 250 7.48 -17.67 11.91
C THR A 250 6.27 -18.38 12.48
N ASP A 251 5.25 -17.64 12.94
CA ASP A 251 4.02 -18.21 13.50
C ASP A 251 3.26 -19.01 12.43
N TYR A 252 3.13 -18.46 11.24
CA TYR A 252 2.48 -19.16 10.13
C TYR A 252 3.23 -20.44 9.74
N VAL A 253 4.56 -20.35 9.56
CA VAL A 253 5.40 -21.50 9.15
C VAL A 253 5.41 -22.58 10.23
N ASN A 254 5.61 -22.21 11.50
CA ASN A 254 5.64 -23.15 12.63
C ASN A 254 4.28 -23.84 12.80
N ASN A 255 3.18 -23.11 12.75
CA ASN A 255 1.84 -23.68 12.86
C ASN A 255 1.54 -24.64 11.70
N LYS A 256 2.00 -24.33 10.48
CA LYS A 256 1.85 -25.19 9.31
C LYS A 256 2.63 -26.51 9.47
N ILE A 257 3.87 -26.44 9.88
CA ILE A 257 4.70 -27.64 10.16
C ILE A 257 4.08 -28.46 11.29
N LEU A 258 3.71 -27.81 12.39
CA LEU A 258 3.10 -28.46 13.54
C LEU A 258 1.82 -29.19 13.16
N LEU A 259 0.94 -28.56 12.37
CA LEU A 259 -0.29 -29.20 11.88
C LEU A 259 0.01 -30.48 11.12
N HIS A 260 0.96 -30.46 10.17
CA HIS A 260 1.28 -31.63 9.38
C HIS A 260 1.92 -32.74 10.18
N VAL A 261 2.88 -32.41 11.05
CA VAL A 261 3.58 -33.40 11.88
C VAL A 261 2.65 -34.02 12.91
N THR A 262 1.87 -33.20 13.64
CA THR A 262 0.94 -33.72 14.65
C THR A 262 -0.18 -34.57 14.04
N SER A 263 -0.75 -34.12 12.90
CA SER A 263 -1.76 -34.89 12.18
C SER A 263 -1.22 -36.21 11.65
N ALA A 264 0.02 -36.19 11.10
CA ALA A 264 0.69 -37.40 10.61
C ALA A 264 0.97 -38.41 11.73
N LEU A 265 1.49 -37.94 12.87
CA LEU A 265 1.77 -38.79 14.01
C LEU A 265 0.47 -39.31 14.63
N PHE A 266 -0.54 -38.45 14.79
CA PHE A 266 -1.85 -38.87 15.29
C PHE A 266 -2.45 -39.97 14.41
N ASN A 267 -2.47 -39.80 13.09
CA ASN A 267 -2.94 -40.78 12.15
C ASN A 267 -2.04 -42.06 12.19
N GLY A 268 -0.73 -41.88 12.17
CA GLY A 268 0.22 -42.99 12.19
C GLY A 268 0.11 -43.85 13.47
N PHE A 269 0.01 -43.23 14.65
CA PHE A 269 -0.13 -43.96 15.91
C PHE A 269 -1.52 -44.54 16.13
N SER A 270 -2.58 -43.91 15.60
CA SER A 270 -3.94 -44.46 15.66
C SER A 270 -4.06 -45.77 14.83
N PHE A 271 -3.24 -45.87 13.78
CA PHE A 271 -3.21 -47.02 12.88
C PHE A 271 -1.84 -47.70 12.84
N TRP A 272 -1.25 -47.91 14.01
CA TRP A 272 0.10 -48.42 14.14
C TRP A 272 0.27 -49.83 13.57
N MET A 273 1.22 -50.01 12.63
CA MET A 273 1.65 -51.30 12.08
C MET A 273 0.48 -52.19 11.65
N ILE A 274 -0.40 -51.65 10.79
CA ILE A 274 -1.55 -52.39 10.26
C ILE A 274 -1.06 -53.61 9.45
N GLY A 275 -1.64 -54.79 9.73
CA GLY A 275 -1.37 -56.04 9.03
C GLY A 275 -1.85 -56.09 7.59
N ASP A 276 -1.82 -57.31 7.00
CA ASP A 276 -2.22 -57.57 5.59
C ASP A 276 -3.53 -58.38 5.44
N SER A 277 -4.36 -58.43 6.50
CA SER A 277 -5.67 -59.12 6.43
C SER A 277 -6.69 -58.28 5.68
N VAL A 278 -7.82 -58.91 5.30
CA VAL A 278 -8.93 -58.19 4.60
C VAL A 278 -9.50 -57.08 5.50
N SER A 279 -9.60 -57.31 6.81
CA SER A 279 -10.01 -56.27 7.76
C SER A 279 -9.03 -55.13 7.85
N ASP A 280 -7.73 -55.43 7.79
CA ASP A 280 -6.66 -54.42 7.82
C ASP A 280 -6.66 -53.54 6.56
N MET A 281 -7.09 -54.04 5.44
CA MET A 281 -7.27 -53.28 4.20
C MET A 281 -8.28 -52.15 4.36
N GLN A 282 -9.36 -52.35 5.11
CA GLN A 282 -10.33 -51.29 5.42
C GLN A 282 -9.69 -50.20 6.30
N LEU A 283 -8.84 -50.56 7.27
CA LEU A 283 -8.14 -49.63 8.12
C LEU A 283 -7.11 -48.84 7.32
N ARG A 284 -6.40 -49.45 6.36
CA ARG A 284 -5.50 -48.75 5.45
C ARG A 284 -6.23 -47.71 4.60
N LEU A 285 -7.37 -48.05 4.05
CA LEU A 285 -8.23 -47.13 3.29
C LEU A 285 -8.70 -45.98 4.18
N PHE A 286 -9.03 -46.25 5.43
CA PHE A 286 -9.47 -45.22 6.37
C PHE A 286 -8.36 -44.25 6.77
N THR A 287 -7.11 -44.74 6.93
CA THR A 287 -5.95 -43.86 7.21
C THR A 287 -5.60 -42.96 6.01
N ASP A 288 -5.77 -43.45 4.76
CA ASP A 288 -5.64 -42.64 3.55
C ASP A 288 -6.72 -41.57 3.48
N PHE A 289 -7.98 -41.92 3.84
CA PHE A 289 -9.08 -40.97 3.90
C PHE A 289 -8.86 -39.86 4.93
N ASN A 290 -8.26 -40.17 6.08
CA ASN A 290 -7.94 -39.20 7.12
C ASN A 290 -6.95 -38.14 6.64
N PHE A 291 -6.09 -38.45 5.67
CA PHE A 291 -5.18 -37.45 5.08
C PHE A 291 -5.93 -36.27 4.45
N VAL A 292 -7.12 -36.51 3.88
CA VAL A 292 -7.94 -35.45 3.24
C VAL A 292 -8.33 -34.37 4.25
N PHE A 293 -8.51 -34.71 5.53
CA PHE A 293 -8.87 -33.71 6.58
C PHE A 293 -7.74 -32.73 6.91
N VAL A 294 -6.48 -33.07 6.60
CA VAL A 294 -5.35 -32.15 6.75
C VAL A 294 -5.51 -30.92 5.83
N ALA A 295 -6.07 -31.14 4.64
CA ALA A 295 -6.34 -30.07 3.69
C ALA A 295 -7.24 -28.97 4.27
N ALA A 296 -8.26 -29.32 5.05
CA ALA A 296 -9.12 -28.35 5.71
C ALA A 296 -8.34 -27.45 6.71
N GLY A 297 -7.41 -28.04 7.46
CA GLY A 297 -6.52 -27.29 8.37
C GLY A 297 -5.59 -26.35 7.63
N VAL A 298 -5.01 -26.79 6.50
CA VAL A 298 -4.15 -25.97 5.65
C VAL A 298 -4.93 -24.79 5.05
N ILE A 299 -6.14 -25.02 4.55
CA ILE A 299 -7.01 -23.97 4.00
C ILE A 299 -7.32 -22.93 5.08
N ASN A 300 -7.67 -23.35 6.29
CA ASN A 300 -7.96 -22.42 7.40
C ASN A 300 -6.76 -21.54 7.78
N GLN A 301 -5.53 -22.01 7.60
CA GLN A 301 -4.32 -21.20 7.84
C GLN A 301 -4.00 -20.28 6.65
N LEU A 302 -4.20 -20.75 5.42
CA LEU A 302 -3.88 -20.01 4.21
C LEU A 302 -4.88 -18.88 3.94
N GLN A 303 -6.14 -19.08 4.25
CA GLN A 303 -7.23 -18.15 3.92
C GLN A 303 -7.02 -16.75 4.53
N PRO A 304 -6.72 -16.56 5.82
CA PRO A 304 -6.47 -15.24 6.39
C PRO A 304 -5.29 -14.52 5.73
N LEU A 305 -4.20 -15.25 5.46
CA LEU A 305 -3.02 -14.72 4.80
C LEU A 305 -3.32 -14.27 3.36
N PHE A 306 -4.12 -15.07 2.63
CA PHE A 306 -4.56 -14.71 1.29
C PHE A 306 -5.42 -13.44 1.29
N ILE A 307 -6.36 -13.34 2.24
CA ILE A 307 -7.24 -12.16 2.38
C ILE A 307 -6.39 -10.90 2.66
N GLU A 308 -5.46 -10.97 3.62
CA GLU A 308 -4.57 -9.84 3.96
C GLU A 308 -3.77 -9.37 2.73
N ARG A 309 -3.17 -10.30 1.99
CA ARG A 309 -2.40 -9.98 0.77
C ARG A 309 -3.27 -9.44 -0.36
N ARG A 310 -4.45 -10.01 -0.56
CA ARG A 310 -5.42 -9.52 -1.55
C ARG A 310 -5.87 -8.10 -1.22
N ASP A 311 -6.14 -7.82 0.05
CA ASP A 311 -6.60 -6.50 0.48
C ASP A 311 -5.50 -5.44 0.27
N ILE A 312 -4.23 -5.76 0.54
CA ILE A 312 -3.09 -4.88 0.20
C ILE A 312 -3.04 -4.64 -1.32
N TYR A 313 -3.16 -5.70 -2.13
CA TYR A 313 -3.14 -5.60 -3.58
C TYR A 313 -4.29 -4.74 -4.12
N ASP A 314 -5.53 -5.02 -3.72
CA ASP A 314 -6.72 -4.33 -4.25
C ASP A 314 -6.82 -2.87 -3.76
N THR A 315 -6.45 -2.61 -2.50
CA THR A 315 -6.55 -1.27 -1.91
C THR A 315 -5.49 -0.34 -2.50
N ARG A 316 -4.25 -0.78 -2.69
CA ARG A 316 -3.13 0.08 -3.05
C ARG A 316 -2.42 -0.31 -4.35
N GLU A 317 -1.87 -1.52 -4.42
CA GLU A 317 -0.90 -1.89 -5.46
C GLU A 317 -1.51 -1.95 -6.87
N LYS A 318 -2.74 -2.42 -6.96
CA LYS A 318 -3.53 -2.44 -8.20
C LYS A 318 -3.90 -1.03 -8.66
N LYS A 319 -4.36 -0.17 -7.75
CA LYS A 319 -4.71 1.22 -8.05
C LYS A 319 -3.50 2.04 -8.52
N SER A 320 -2.35 1.82 -7.87
CA SER A 320 -1.08 2.44 -8.26
C SER A 320 -0.42 1.76 -9.48
N ARG A 321 -1.08 0.78 -10.13
CA ARG A 321 -0.58 0.01 -11.29
C ARG A 321 0.86 -0.51 -11.08
N MET A 322 1.16 -1.02 -9.89
CA MET A 322 2.48 -1.53 -9.57
C MET A 322 2.81 -2.78 -10.38
N TYR A 323 1.88 -3.73 -10.44
CA TYR A 323 2.02 -4.99 -11.18
C TYR A 323 0.67 -5.64 -11.48
N SER A 324 0.68 -6.57 -12.44
CA SER A 324 -0.50 -7.29 -12.93
C SER A 324 -1.03 -8.29 -11.90
N TRP A 325 -2.35 -8.53 -11.91
CA TRP A 325 -2.98 -9.60 -11.14
C TRP A 325 -2.40 -10.99 -11.45
N LYS A 326 -1.92 -11.21 -12.69
CA LYS A 326 -1.24 -12.46 -13.08
C LYS A 326 0.05 -12.66 -12.29
N ALA A 327 0.83 -11.59 -12.07
CA ALA A 327 2.02 -11.64 -11.24
C ALA A 327 1.67 -11.92 -9.77
N PHE A 328 0.59 -11.32 -9.26
CA PHE A 328 0.10 -11.56 -7.90
C PHE A 328 -0.25 -13.03 -7.66
N VAL A 329 -1.13 -13.61 -8.50
CA VAL A 329 -1.58 -15.01 -8.34
C VAL A 329 -0.41 -15.99 -8.51
N THR A 330 0.44 -15.78 -9.52
CA THR A 330 1.62 -16.63 -9.74
C THR A 330 2.57 -16.58 -8.54
N ALA A 331 2.84 -15.40 -8.00
CA ALA A 331 3.70 -15.24 -6.85
C ALA A 331 3.14 -15.90 -5.58
N LEU A 332 1.83 -15.83 -5.36
CA LEU A 332 1.15 -16.54 -4.27
C LEU A 332 1.39 -18.04 -4.33
N ILE A 333 1.16 -18.65 -5.49
CA ILE A 333 1.34 -20.09 -5.70
C ILE A 333 2.82 -20.49 -5.53
N VAL A 334 3.71 -19.77 -6.21
CA VAL A 334 5.14 -20.08 -6.20
C VAL A 334 5.76 -19.91 -4.82
N SER A 335 5.32 -18.93 -4.03
CA SER A 335 5.84 -18.70 -2.67
C SER A 335 5.40 -19.78 -1.66
N GLU A 336 4.22 -20.38 -1.84
CA GLU A 336 3.71 -21.45 -0.97
C GLU A 336 4.27 -22.82 -1.30
N PHE A 337 4.62 -23.06 -2.57
CA PHE A 337 5.02 -24.36 -3.07
C PHE A 337 6.19 -25.00 -2.28
N PRO A 338 7.30 -24.33 -1.95
CA PRO A 338 8.40 -24.94 -1.17
C PRO A 338 7.95 -25.42 0.22
N TYR A 339 7.11 -24.64 0.88
CA TYR A 339 6.59 -25.00 2.21
C TYR A 339 5.66 -26.21 2.15
N LEU A 340 4.80 -26.27 1.15
CA LEU A 340 3.94 -27.44 0.91
C LEU A 340 4.75 -28.70 0.63
N CYS A 341 5.81 -28.63 -0.19
CA CYS A 341 6.69 -29.75 -0.44
C CYS A 341 7.36 -30.26 0.86
N VAL A 342 7.92 -29.36 1.67
CA VAL A 342 8.54 -29.75 2.94
C VAL A 342 7.51 -30.37 3.90
N CYS A 343 6.34 -29.79 4.05
CA CYS A 343 5.27 -30.32 4.86
C CYS A 343 4.78 -31.69 4.36
N GLY A 344 4.66 -31.87 3.03
CA GLY A 344 4.29 -33.14 2.42
C GLY A 344 5.31 -34.25 2.71
N VAL A 345 6.62 -33.94 2.60
CA VAL A 345 7.68 -34.89 2.97
C VAL A 345 7.59 -35.24 4.45
N LEU A 346 7.45 -34.27 5.33
CA LEU A 346 7.36 -34.51 6.79
C LEU A 346 6.13 -35.34 7.13
N TYR A 347 4.98 -35.04 6.55
CA TYR A 347 3.76 -35.82 6.75
C TYR A 347 3.95 -37.24 6.27
N TYR A 348 4.47 -37.43 5.05
CA TYR A 348 4.71 -38.75 4.44
C TYR A 348 5.60 -39.61 5.32
N VAL A 349 6.75 -39.10 5.75
CA VAL A 349 7.69 -39.86 6.58
C VAL A 349 7.08 -40.25 7.91
N CYS A 350 6.40 -39.33 8.59
CA CYS A 350 5.79 -39.60 9.90
C CYS A 350 4.58 -40.57 9.81
N TRP A 351 3.84 -40.54 8.70
CA TRP A 351 2.65 -41.36 8.54
C TRP A 351 2.93 -42.73 7.89
N TYR A 352 3.64 -42.77 6.77
CA TYR A 352 3.80 -43.96 5.95
C TYR A 352 4.46 -45.12 6.71
N TYR A 353 5.56 -44.81 7.38
CA TYR A 353 6.32 -45.82 8.14
C TYR A 353 5.67 -46.22 9.47
N THR A 354 4.97 -45.33 10.10
CA THR A 354 4.27 -45.65 11.37
C THR A 354 3.05 -46.53 11.13
N VAL A 355 2.31 -46.32 10.05
CA VAL A 355 1.19 -47.19 9.66
C VAL A 355 1.64 -48.58 9.22
N GLY A 356 2.90 -48.75 8.81
CA GLY A 356 3.45 -50.03 8.39
C GLY A 356 3.14 -50.37 6.92
N PHE A 357 3.10 -49.40 6.06
CA PHE A 357 3.04 -49.64 4.60
C PHE A 357 4.28 -50.33 4.07
N SER A 358 4.19 -50.88 2.85
CA SER A 358 5.25 -51.65 2.21
C SER A 358 6.59 -50.90 2.13
N SER A 359 7.70 -51.57 2.53
CA SER A 359 9.06 -51.04 2.41
C SER A 359 9.62 -51.11 1.01
N ASP A 360 8.85 -51.61 0.01
CA ASP A 360 9.25 -51.65 -1.37
C ASP A 360 9.39 -50.20 -1.92
N SER A 361 10.60 -49.86 -2.38
CA SER A 361 10.91 -48.50 -2.86
C SER A 361 9.99 -48.03 -3.99
N ASN A 362 9.54 -48.95 -4.87
CA ASN A 362 8.65 -48.58 -5.96
C ASN A 362 7.25 -48.18 -5.46
N LYS A 363 6.72 -48.97 -4.50
CA LYS A 363 5.40 -48.69 -3.90
C LYS A 363 5.45 -47.43 -3.04
N ALA A 364 6.48 -47.29 -2.21
CA ALA A 364 6.71 -46.11 -1.38
C ALA A 364 6.85 -44.85 -2.22
N GLY A 365 7.64 -44.89 -3.29
CA GLY A 365 7.81 -43.77 -4.21
C GLY A 365 6.52 -43.39 -4.94
N ALA A 366 5.76 -44.37 -5.42
CA ALA A 366 4.46 -44.12 -6.08
C ALA A 366 3.47 -43.45 -5.12
N THR A 367 3.34 -43.96 -3.88
CA THR A 367 2.47 -43.36 -2.86
C THR A 367 2.89 -41.93 -2.51
N PHE A 368 4.21 -41.70 -2.37
CA PHE A 368 4.74 -40.36 -2.13
C PHE A 368 4.36 -39.37 -3.23
N PHE A 369 4.52 -39.75 -4.50
CA PHE A 369 4.16 -38.89 -5.62
C PHE A 369 2.66 -38.61 -5.68
N VAL A 370 1.83 -39.61 -5.46
CA VAL A 370 0.35 -39.43 -5.42
C VAL A 370 -0.07 -38.49 -4.27
N MET A 371 0.60 -38.59 -3.12
CA MET A 371 0.31 -37.73 -1.97
C MET A 371 0.80 -36.29 -2.14
N LEU A 372 1.89 -36.08 -2.90
CA LEU A 372 2.45 -34.76 -3.16
C LEU A 372 1.64 -33.98 -4.22
N MET A 373 0.96 -34.68 -5.13
CA MET A 373 0.08 -34.10 -6.15
C MET A 373 -1.27 -33.67 -5.61
#